data_648b0547d854eb73d082bde1e8e2214e
#
_entry.id   648b0547d854eb73d082bde1e8e2214e
#
_cell.length_a   1.000
_cell.length_b   1.000
_cell.length_c   1.000
_cell.angle_alpha   90.00
_cell.angle_beta   90.00
_cell.angle_gamma   90.00
#
_symmetry.space_group_name_H-M   'P 1'
#
loop_
_entity.id
_entity.type
_entity.pdbx_description
1 polymer ?
#
loop_
_entity_poly.entity_id
_entity_poly.type
_entity_poly.pdbx_seq_one_letter_code
_entity_poly.pdbx_strand_id
1 'polypeptide(L)'
;VLANPATATDDDYAAIESVIGHEYFHNWTGNRITCRDWFQLSLKEGLTVFRDQEFSMDMMGSASGAALCRINDVRVLRASQFSEDAGPMAHPVRPDQYQEINNFYTATVYDKGAEVVRMYQTLLGREGFRSGMDLYFARHDGQAVTCDDFAQCMADANPHSPLSQHLDAFKRW
;
A
#
# COMPACT_ATOMS: atom_id res chain seq x y z
N VAL A 1 14.87 -13.66 -3.13
CA VAL A 1 14.14 -14.13 -1.94
C VAL A 1 14.47 -15.60 -1.67
N LEU A 2 15.74 -15.87 -1.43
CA LEU A 2 16.22 -17.23 -1.15
C LEU A 2 16.98 -17.22 0.18
N ALA A 3 16.72 -18.22 1.03
CA ALA A 3 17.45 -18.45 2.27
C ALA A 3 17.93 -19.91 2.33
N ASN A 4 19.09 -20.11 2.93
CA ASN A 4 19.58 -21.45 3.23
C ASN A 4 19.05 -21.88 4.61
N PRO A 5 18.30 -22.99 4.73
CA PRO A 5 17.73 -23.42 6.00
C PRO A 5 18.75 -23.60 7.13
N ALA A 6 20.02 -23.83 6.80
CA ALA A 6 21.07 -24.01 7.81
C ALA A 6 21.57 -22.68 8.41
N THR A 7 21.27 -21.54 7.77
CA THR A 7 21.75 -20.20 8.19
C THR A 7 20.66 -19.15 8.29
N ALA A 8 19.44 -19.46 7.82
CA ALA A 8 18.31 -18.54 7.86
C ALA A 8 17.87 -18.23 9.31
N THR A 9 17.56 -16.99 9.54
CA THR A 9 16.96 -16.48 10.78
C THR A 9 15.43 -16.42 10.66
N ASP A 10 14.74 -16.17 11.76
CA ASP A 10 13.28 -15.93 11.72
C ASP A 10 12.94 -14.68 10.89
N ASP A 11 13.79 -13.65 10.91
CA ASP A 11 13.62 -12.45 10.07
C ASP A 11 13.72 -12.77 8.57
N ASP A 12 14.60 -13.70 8.17
CA ASP A 12 14.68 -14.15 6.78
C ASP A 12 13.40 -14.85 6.34
N TYR A 13 12.82 -15.69 7.18
CA TYR A 13 11.54 -16.37 6.89
C TYR A 13 10.38 -15.38 6.84
N ALA A 14 10.32 -14.41 7.75
CA ALA A 14 9.31 -13.36 7.72
C ALA A 14 9.41 -12.51 6.44
N ALA A 15 10.63 -12.16 6.02
CA ALA A 15 10.88 -11.44 4.77
C ALA A 15 10.45 -12.25 3.53
N ILE A 16 10.71 -13.57 3.51
CA ILE A 16 10.24 -14.45 2.43
C ILE A 16 8.72 -14.49 2.37
N GLU A 17 8.04 -14.65 3.50
CA GLU A 17 6.59 -14.67 3.58
C GLU A 17 5.99 -13.36 3.05
N SER A 18 6.51 -12.22 3.51
CA SER A 18 6.05 -10.89 3.09
C SER A 18 6.20 -10.69 1.58
N VAL A 19 7.38 -10.98 1.00
CA VAL A 19 7.62 -10.81 -0.44
C VAL A 19 6.75 -11.75 -1.27
N ILE A 20 6.60 -13.00 -0.87
CA ILE A 20 5.72 -13.94 -1.59
C ILE A 20 4.27 -13.47 -1.52
N GLY A 21 3.81 -12.99 -0.37
CA GLY A 21 2.49 -12.39 -0.20
C GLY A 21 2.31 -11.17 -1.10
N HIS A 22 3.29 -10.27 -1.14
CA HIS A 22 3.31 -9.08 -1.98
C HIS A 22 3.13 -9.44 -3.46
N GLU A 23 3.99 -10.30 -4.00
CA GLU A 23 3.94 -10.72 -5.41
C GLU A 23 2.64 -11.48 -5.75
N TYR A 24 2.13 -12.28 -4.83
CA TYR A 24 0.85 -12.94 -5.01
C TYR A 24 -0.31 -11.93 -5.08
N PHE A 25 -0.33 -10.93 -4.22
CA PHE A 25 -1.37 -9.90 -4.21
C PHE A 25 -1.34 -8.99 -5.45
N HIS A 26 -0.20 -8.83 -6.10
CA HIS A 26 -0.12 -8.13 -7.37
C HIS A 26 -1.01 -8.73 -8.46
N ASN A 27 -1.41 -9.99 -8.37
CA ASN A 27 -2.39 -10.57 -9.30
C ASN A 27 -3.68 -9.75 -9.38
N TRP A 28 -4.11 -9.16 -8.27
CA TRP A 28 -5.28 -8.27 -8.21
C TRP A 28 -4.87 -6.81 -8.37
N THR A 29 -3.99 -6.34 -7.48
CA THR A 29 -3.59 -4.93 -7.39
C THR A 29 -2.29 -4.69 -8.14
N GLY A 30 -2.40 -4.55 -9.45
CA GLY A 30 -1.29 -4.36 -10.38
C GLY A 30 -1.48 -5.09 -11.71
N ASN A 31 -1.95 -6.34 -11.68
CA ASN A 31 -2.15 -7.13 -12.89
C ASN A 31 -3.61 -7.07 -13.38
N ARG A 32 -4.56 -7.41 -12.53
CA ARG A 32 -5.98 -7.42 -12.86
C ARG A 32 -6.55 -6.00 -12.98
N ILE A 33 -6.19 -5.10 -12.07
CA ILE A 33 -6.36 -3.66 -12.21
C ILE A 33 -4.97 -3.05 -12.20
N THR A 34 -4.58 -2.37 -13.28
CA THR A 34 -3.24 -1.82 -13.43
C THR A 34 -3.22 -0.29 -13.34
N CYS A 35 -2.02 0.28 -13.24
CA CYS A 35 -1.84 1.72 -13.25
C CYS A 35 -1.97 2.27 -14.68
N ARG A 36 -2.72 3.38 -14.86
CA ARG A 36 -2.86 4.05 -16.15
C ARG A 36 -1.51 4.59 -16.66
N ASP A 37 -0.69 5.06 -15.76
CA ASP A 37 0.62 5.63 -16.02
C ASP A 37 1.51 5.49 -14.78
N TRP A 38 2.80 5.81 -14.92
CA TRP A 38 3.79 5.65 -13.85
C TRP A 38 3.60 6.60 -12.66
N PHE A 39 2.87 7.70 -12.81
CA PHE A 39 2.53 8.59 -11.69
C PHE A 39 1.55 7.94 -10.70
N GLN A 40 0.88 6.86 -11.10
CA GLN A 40 -0.04 6.09 -10.27
C GLN A 40 0.63 4.91 -9.55
N LEU A 41 1.96 4.81 -9.55
CA LEU A 41 2.69 3.63 -9.09
C LEU A 41 2.35 3.23 -7.65
N SER A 42 2.09 4.19 -6.75
CA SER A 42 1.64 3.91 -5.37
C SER A 42 0.32 3.15 -5.31
N LEU A 43 -0.54 3.30 -6.31
CA LEU A 43 -1.80 2.54 -6.43
C LEU A 43 -1.55 1.04 -6.59
N LYS A 44 -0.42 0.67 -7.18
CA LYS A 44 0.00 -0.72 -7.32
C LYS A 44 0.87 -1.13 -6.12
N GLU A 45 1.98 -0.45 -5.90
CA GLU A 45 2.98 -0.84 -4.90
C GLU A 45 2.52 -0.53 -3.46
N GLY A 46 2.07 0.69 -3.19
CA GLY A 46 1.60 1.07 -1.86
C GLY A 46 0.38 0.27 -1.40
N LEU A 47 -0.60 0.03 -2.28
CA LEU A 47 -1.76 -0.80 -1.97
C LEU A 47 -1.35 -2.26 -1.72
N THR A 48 -0.38 -2.79 -2.47
CA THR A 48 0.08 -4.16 -2.29
C THR A 48 0.93 -4.31 -1.04
N VAL A 49 1.80 -3.34 -0.69
CA VAL A 49 2.51 -3.32 0.60
C VAL A 49 1.52 -3.26 1.77
N PHE A 50 0.49 -2.43 1.71
CA PHE A 50 -0.54 -2.43 2.74
C PHE A 50 -1.17 -3.82 2.92
N ARG A 51 -1.45 -4.53 1.83
CA ARG A 51 -2.06 -5.87 1.87
C ARG A 51 -1.10 -6.93 2.40
N ASP A 52 0.18 -6.89 2.03
CA ASP A 52 1.16 -7.85 2.56
C ASP A 52 1.44 -7.63 4.05
N GLN A 53 1.46 -6.37 4.51
CA GLN A 53 1.54 -6.03 5.93
C GLN A 53 0.34 -6.60 6.73
N GLU A 54 -0.90 -6.40 6.24
CA GLU A 54 -2.10 -6.97 6.87
C GLU A 54 -2.05 -8.51 6.87
N PHE A 55 -1.58 -9.12 5.78
CA PHE A 55 -1.38 -10.56 5.68
C PHE A 55 -0.36 -11.08 6.70
N SER A 56 0.81 -10.47 6.79
CA SER A 56 1.83 -10.85 7.78
C SER A 56 1.31 -10.72 9.22
N MET A 57 0.52 -9.68 9.51
CA MET A 57 -0.14 -9.54 10.82
C MET A 57 -1.12 -10.69 11.09
N ASP A 58 -1.92 -11.08 10.09
CA ASP A 58 -2.89 -12.18 10.22
C ASP A 58 -2.16 -13.53 10.41
N MET A 59 -1.04 -13.77 9.73
CA MET A 59 -0.24 -14.99 9.84
C MET A 59 0.40 -15.19 11.21
N MET A 60 0.64 -14.08 11.95
CA MET A 60 1.15 -14.17 13.33
C MET A 60 0.18 -14.86 14.31
N GLY A 61 -1.10 -14.97 13.99
CA GLY A 61 -2.09 -15.71 14.76
C GLY A 61 -2.34 -15.17 16.18
N SER A 62 -1.80 -14.00 16.54
CA SER A 62 -1.99 -13.36 17.84
C SER A 62 -1.93 -11.84 17.75
N ALA A 63 -2.65 -11.18 18.68
CA ALA A 63 -2.66 -9.71 18.75
C ALA A 63 -1.27 -9.12 19.03
N SER A 64 -0.46 -9.78 19.84
CA SER A 64 0.92 -9.35 20.12
C SER A 64 1.83 -9.52 18.91
N GLY A 65 1.70 -10.62 18.15
CA GLY A 65 2.44 -10.84 16.93
C GLY A 65 2.08 -9.79 15.86
N ALA A 66 0.79 -9.54 15.65
CA ALA A 66 0.33 -8.49 14.76
C ALA A 66 0.88 -7.09 15.16
N ALA A 67 0.89 -6.79 16.45
CA ALA A 67 1.46 -5.53 16.94
C ALA A 67 2.97 -5.42 16.67
N LEU A 68 3.72 -6.52 16.77
CA LEU A 68 5.16 -6.54 16.46
C LEU A 68 5.40 -6.28 14.98
N CYS A 69 4.62 -6.90 14.06
CA CYS A 69 4.69 -6.61 12.63
C CYS A 69 4.48 -5.11 12.40
N ARG A 70 3.42 -4.54 12.95
CA ARG A 70 3.12 -3.12 12.79
C ARG A 70 4.22 -2.20 13.34
N ILE A 71 4.83 -2.54 14.47
CA ILE A 71 5.96 -1.79 15.03
C ILE A 71 7.15 -1.82 14.07
N ASN A 72 7.43 -2.96 13.45
CA ASN A 72 8.52 -3.09 12.49
C ASN A 72 8.25 -2.28 11.21
N ASP A 73 7.03 -2.32 10.66
CA ASP A 73 6.64 -1.49 9.52
C ASP A 73 6.86 0.01 9.80
N VAL A 74 6.43 0.48 10.99
CA VAL A 74 6.65 1.87 11.40
C VAL A 74 8.13 2.20 11.57
N ARG A 75 8.95 1.26 12.04
CA ARG A 75 10.42 1.46 12.13
C ARG A 75 11.03 1.63 10.74
N VAL A 76 10.65 0.78 9.78
CA VAL A 76 11.11 0.90 8.38
C VAL A 76 10.68 2.24 7.78
N LEU A 77 9.42 2.61 7.92
CA LEU A 77 8.90 3.91 7.47
C LEU A 77 9.77 5.07 8.02
N ARG A 78 10.00 5.08 9.32
CA ARG A 78 10.76 6.17 9.97
C ARG A 78 12.24 6.17 9.61
N ALA A 79 12.85 5.01 9.48
CA ALA A 79 14.28 4.89 9.16
C ALA A 79 14.58 5.22 7.69
N SER A 80 13.72 4.77 6.76
CA SER A 80 13.96 4.86 5.32
C SER A 80 13.19 6.03 4.69
N GLN A 81 11.88 6.08 4.85
CA GLN A 81 11.04 7.05 4.16
C GLN A 81 11.19 8.47 4.72
N PHE A 82 11.28 8.64 6.02
CA PHE A 82 11.52 9.97 6.60
C PHE A 82 12.87 10.55 6.18
N SER A 83 13.89 9.69 6.06
CA SER A 83 15.20 10.10 5.56
C SER A 83 15.16 10.49 4.09
N GLU A 84 14.42 9.74 3.27
CA GLU A 84 14.19 10.05 1.84
C GLU A 84 13.42 11.36 1.68
N ASP A 85 12.36 11.57 2.47
CA ASP A 85 11.51 12.76 2.42
C ASP A 85 12.24 14.04 2.90
N ALA A 86 13.25 13.88 3.75
CA ALA A 86 14.10 14.97 4.22
C ALA A 86 15.31 15.27 3.30
N GLY A 87 15.52 14.45 2.27
CA GLY A 87 16.69 14.49 1.40
C GLY A 87 16.41 15.11 0.02
N PRO A 88 17.45 15.19 -0.83
CA PRO A 88 17.33 15.79 -2.16
C PRO A 88 16.48 14.96 -3.14
N MET A 89 16.18 13.72 -2.82
CA MET A 89 15.34 12.81 -3.60
C MET A 89 13.87 12.81 -3.14
N ALA A 90 13.48 13.74 -2.28
CA ALA A 90 12.11 13.87 -1.80
C ALA A 90 11.12 14.03 -2.96
N HIS A 91 10.02 13.29 -2.92
CA HIS A 91 8.96 13.35 -3.91
C HIS A 91 7.62 12.94 -3.27
N PRO A 92 6.48 13.37 -3.81
CA PRO A 92 5.18 12.98 -3.28
C PRO A 92 4.86 11.51 -3.58
N VAL A 93 3.92 10.95 -2.83
CA VAL A 93 3.37 9.60 -3.07
C VAL A 93 2.82 9.44 -4.48
N ARG A 94 2.25 10.52 -5.03
CA ARG A 94 1.85 10.62 -6.43
C ARG A 94 2.72 11.67 -7.14
N PRO A 95 3.85 11.25 -7.72
CA PRO A 95 4.74 12.15 -8.43
C PRO A 95 4.06 12.80 -9.63
N ASP A 96 4.55 13.95 -10.05
CA ASP A 96 4.06 14.70 -11.22
C ASP A 96 5.11 14.85 -12.31
N GLN A 97 6.35 14.45 -12.03
CA GLN A 97 7.46 14.47 -12.99
C GLN A 97 8.49 13.39 -12.67
N TYR A 98 9.20 12.87 -13.67
CA TYR A 98 10.33 11.97 -13.52
C TYR A 98 11.29 12.08 -14.70
N GLN A 99 12.54 11.72 -14.49
CA GLN A 99 13.55 11.55 -15.55
C GLN A 99 13.76 10.08 -15.89
N GLU A 100 13.83 9.23 -14.85
CA GLU A 100 13.98 7.78 -14.96
C GLU A 100 12.97 7.11 -14.01
N ILE A 101 12.12 6.25 -14.57
CA ILE A 101 11.03 5.61 -13.81
C ILE A 101 11.53 4.76 -12.64
N ASN A 102 12.68 4.10 -12.79
CA ASN A 102 13.26 3.28 -11.73
C ASN A 102 13.52 4.07 -10.44
N ASN A 103 13.64 5.40 -10.54
CA ASN A 103 13.80 6.28 -9.38
C ASN A 103 12.56 6.38 -8.50
N PHE A 104 11.41 5.84 -8.92
CA PHE A 104 10.15 5.82 -8.14
C PHE A 104 9.90 4.53 -7.37
N TYR A 105 10.75 3.54 -7.49
CA TYR A 105 10.70 2.35 -6.64
C TYR A 105 11.37 2.67 -5.30
N THR A 106 10.69 3.44 -4.47
CA THR A 106 11.21 4.15 -3.30
C THR A 106 10.41 3.84 -2.05
N ALA A 107 10.98 4.12 -0.88
CA ALA A 107 10.25 4.03 0.40
C ALA A 107 9.02 4.96 0.41
N THR A 108 9.04 6.08 -0.29
CA THR A 108 7.87 6.96 -0.41
C THR A 108 6.72 6.27 -1.14
N VAL A 109 6.96 5.68 -2.31
CA VAL A 109 5.92 5.01 -3.10
C VAL A 109 5.42 3.74 -2.40
N TYR A 110 6.31 2.95 -1.81
CA TYR A 110 6.00 1.69 -1.14
C TYR A 110 5.44 1.92 0.26
N ASP A 111 6.27 2.43 1.17
CA ASP A 111 5.93 2.49 2.61
C ASP A 111 4.98 3.65 2.93
N LYS A 112 5.25 4.87 2.47
CA LYS A 112 4.32 5.99 2.66
C LYS A 112 3.04 5.77 1.84
N GLY A 113 3.14 5.18 0.64
CA GLY A 113 1.98 4.75 -0.14
C GLY A 113 1.08 3.80 0.64
N ALA A 114 1.66 2.79 1.30
CA ALA A 114 0.92 1.87 2.18
C ALA A 114 0.27 2.60 3.37
N GLU A 115 0.94 3.58 3.97
CA GLU A 115 0.37 4.38 5.06
C GLU A 115 -0.81 5.23 4.60
N VAL A 116 -0.75 5.80 3.39
CA VAL A 116 -1.91 6.51 2.81
C VAL A 116 -3.08 5.56 2.60
N VAL A 117 -2.83 4.34 2.10
CA VAL A 117 -3.89 3.31 2.01
C VAL A 117 -4.42 2.93 3.39
N ARG A 118 -3.56 2.79 4.39
CA ARG A 118 -3.97 2.54 5.78
C ARG A 118 -4.86 3.66 6.34
N MET A 119 -4.65 4.92 5.93
CA MET A 119 -5.53 6.03 6.31
C MET A 119 -6.97 5.81 5.80
N TYR A 120 -7.17 5.29 4.58
CA TYR A 120 -8.51 4.90 4.11
C TYR A 120 -9.15 3.89 5.07
N GLN A 121 -8.45 2.82 5.42
CA GLN A 121 -8.97 1.80 6.32
C GLN A 121 -9.26 2.39 7.73
N THR A 122 -8.43 3.28 8.21
CA THR A 122 -8.63 3.95 9.51
C THR A 122 -9.89 4.82 9.51
N LEU A 123 -10.14 5.58 8.44
CA LEU A 123 -11.30 6.45 8.31
C LEU A 123 -12.60 5.69 8.05
N LEU A 124 -12.53 4.58 7.33
CA LEU A 124 -13.69 3.80 6.90
C LEU A 124 -14.01 2.60 7.81
N GLY A 125 -13.06 2.20 8.63
CA GLY A 125 -13.09 0.88 9.28
C GLY A 125 -12.83 -0.26 8.30
N ARG A 126 -12.58 -1.47 8.82
CA ARG A 126 -12.28 -2.65 7.99
C ARG A 126 -13.43 -2.99 7.02
N GLU A 127 -14.66 -2.93 7.47
CA GLU A 127 -15.85 -3.23 6.64
C GLU A 127 -16.05 -2.19 5.53
N GLY A 128 -15.93 -0.91 5.85
CA GLY A 128 -16.04 0.18 4.85
C GLY A 128 -14.92 0.12 3.81
N PHE A 129 -13.69 -0.16 4.25
CA PHE A 129 -12.56 -0.37 3.34
C PHE A 129 -12.80 -1.59 2.43
N ARG A 130 -13.30 -2.71 2.97
CA ARG A 130 -13.66 -3.89 2.18
C ARG A 130 -14.72 -3.57 1.14
N SER A 131 -15.77 -2.86 1.52
CA SER A 131 -16.82 -2.43 0.57
C SER A 131 -16.25 -1.54 -0.55
N GLY A 132 -15.32 -0.65 -0.21
CA GLY A 132 -14.58 0.16 -1.20
C GLY A 132 -13.76 -0.68 -2.17
N MET A 133 -13.05 -1.69 -1.66
CA MET A 133 -12.28 -2.63 -2.48
C MET A 133 -13.18 -3.45 -3.40
N ASP A 134 -14.31 -3.97 -2.90
CA ASP A 134 -15.27 -4.71 -3.72
C ASP A 134 -15.82 -3.85 -4.86
N LEU A 135 -16.14 -2.58 -4.57
CA LEU A 135 -16.59 -1.64 -5.60
C LEU A 135 -15.48 -1.31 -6.60
N TYR A 136 -14.23 -1.15 -6.13
CA TYR A 136 -13.07 -0.90 -6.99
C TYR A 136 -12.87 -2.04 -7.98
N PHE A 137 -12.93 -3.30 -7.54
CA PHE A 137 -12.87 -4.45 -8.44
C PHE A 137 -14.08 -4.56 -9.36
N ALA A 138 -15.28 -4.31 -8.86
CA ALA A 138 -16.50 -4.36 -9.68
C ALA A 138 -16.49 -3.32 -10.83
N ARG A 139 -15.92 -2.13 -10.59
CA ARG A 139 -15.87 -1.04 -11.59
C ARG A 139 -14.71 -1.16 -12.57
N HIS A 140 -13.56 -1.63 -12.09
CA HIS A 140 -12.29 -1.43 -12.80
C HIS A 140 -11.56 -2.72 -13.16
N ASP A 141 -12.17 -3.88 -12.99
CA ASP A 141 -11.55 -5.14 -13.39
C ASP A 141 -11.12 -5.11 -14.86
N GLY A 142 -9.86 -5.47 -15.10
CA GLY A 142 -9.27 -5.45 -16.45
C GLY A 142 -8.94 -4.04 -16.99
N GLN A 143 -8.99 -3.00 -16.15
CA GLN A 143 -8.73 -1.62 -16.55
C GLN A 143 -7.40 -1.09 -16.02
N ALA A 144 -6.93 -0.01 -16.65
CA ALA A 144 -5.81 0.82 -16.20
C ALA A 144 -6.38 2.12 -15.59
N VAL A 145 -6.09 2.37 -14.32
CA VAL A 145 -6.77 3.39 -13.50
C VAL A 145 -5.81 4.31 -12.76
N THR A 146 -6.37 5.32 -12.10
CA THR A 146 -5.65 6.33 -11.34
C THR A 146 -5.89 6.20 -9.83
N CYS A 147 -5.05 6.87 -9.03
CA CYS A 147 -5.29 7.01 -7.59
C CYS A 147 -6.64 7.71 -7.31
N ASP A 148 -7.07 8.62 -8.18
CA ASP A 148 -8.36 9.29 -8.04
C ASP A 148 -9.55 8.33 -8.25
N ASP A 149 -9.44 7.38 -9.18
CA ASP A 149 -10.47 6.35 -9.40
C ASP A 149 -10.61 5.46 -8.16
N PHE A 150 -9.48 5.08 -7.55
CA PHE A 150 -9.47 4.33 -6.30
C PHE A 150 -10.13 5.12 -5.15
N ALA A 151 -9.71 6.38 -4.96
CA ALA A 151 -10.27 7.25 -3.94
C ALA A 151 -11.78 7.43 -4.11
N GLN A 152 -12.25 7.58 -5.36
CA GLN A 152 -13.68 7.70 -5.66
C GLN A 152 -14.45 6.43 -5.31
N CYS A 153 -13.91 5.24 -5.61
CA CYS A 153 -14.54 3.97 -5.22
C CYS A 153 -14.68 3.84 -3.69
N MET A 154 -13.63 4.22 -2.94
CA MET A 154 -13.68 4.21 -1.48
C MET A 154 -14.76 5.15 -0.93
N ALA A 155 -14.89 6.34 -1.51
CA ALA A 155 -15.90 7.32 -1.11
C ALA A 155 -17.32 6.88 -1.48
N ASP A 156 -17.53 6.39 -2.70
CA ASP A 156 -18.84 5.99 -3.21
C ASP A 156 -19.41 4.78 -2.45
N ALA A 157 -18.56 3.86 -2.06
CA ALA A 157 -18.96 2.71 -1.24
C ALA A 157 -19.33 3.11 0.21
N ASN A 158 -18.91 4.30 0.65
CA ASN A 158 -19.07 4.78 2.01
C ASN A 158 -19.60 6.24 2.04
N PRO A 159 -20.81 6.53 1.52
CA PRO A 159 -21.27 7.89 1.24
C PRO A 159 -21.45 8.79 2.47
N HIS A 160 -21.54 8.20 3.66
CA HIS A 160 -21.71 8.93 4.93
C HIS A 160 -20.42 9.01 5.75
N SER A 161 -19.31 8.53 5.21
CA SER A 161 -18.01 8.52 5.91
C SER A 161 -17.36 9.92 5.95
N PRO A 162 -16.45 10.16 6.90
CA PRO A 162 -15.61 11.36 6.88
C PRO A 162 -14.78 11.49 5.58
N LEU A 163 -14.37 10.36 4.99
CA LEU A 163 -13.67 10.35 3.72
C LEU A 163 -14.50 10.98 2.60
N SER A 164 -15.76 10.55 2.45
CA SER A 164 -16.66 11.06 1.39
C SER A 164 -16.97 12.56 1.56
N GLN A 165 -17.08 13.03 2.80
CA GLN A 165 -17.32 14.43 3.11
C GLN A 165 -16.11 15.34 2.81
N HIS A 166 -14.90 14.78 2.82
CA HIS A 166 -13.64 15.52 2.68
C HIS A 166 -12.71 14.92 1.60
N LEU A 167 -13.28 14.29 0.57
CA LEU A 167 -12.51 13.56 -0.44
C LEU A 167 -11.46 14.44 -1.13
N ASP A 168 -11.82 15.69 -1.50
CA ASP A 168 -10.88 16.61 -2.15
C ASP A 168 -9.70 17.00 -1.25
N ALA A 169 -9.94 17.10 0.05
CA ALA A 169 -8.88 17.35 1.02
C ALA A 169 -7.98 16.11 1.17
N PHE A 170 -8.59 14.91 1.18
CA PHE A 170 -7.85 13.65 1.26
C PHE A 170 -6.97 13.41 0.03
N LYS A 171 -7.44 13.75 -1.16
CA LYS A 171 -6.68 13.59 -2.44
C LYS A 171 -5.39 14.43 -2.51
N ARG A 172 -5.11 15.25 -1.52
CA ARG A 172 -3.85 16.02 -1.43
C ARG A 172 -2.70 15.22 -0.82
N TRP A 173 -2.99 14.07 -0.24
CA TRP A 173 -2.00 13.15 0.28
C TRP A 173 -1.45 12.25 -0.82
#